data_54c520f3b5c187bcbf5549c8e1632ade
#
_entry.id   54c520f3b5c187bcbf5549c8e1632ade
#
_cell.length_a   1.000
_cell.length_b   1.000
_cell.length_c   1.000
_cell.angle_alpha   90.00
_cell.angle_beta   90.00
_cell.angle_gamma   90.00
#
_symmetry.space_group_name_H-M   'P 1'
#
loop_
_entity.id
_entity.type
_entity.pdbx_description
1 polymer ?
#
loop_
_entity_poly.entity_id
_entity_poly.type
_entity_poly.pdbx_seq_one_letter_code
_entity_poly.pdbx_strand_id
1 'polypeptide(L)'
;MRGQWAVSAKEQTIDGDIYHLRGQAEMRNTALVFRADVIDFDEDNAIVHRTGHATIDTKDKGTVRANAVDYYLNSGRAILRGR
;
A
#
# COMPACT_ATOMS: atom_id res chain seq x y z
N MET A 1 -11.81 -0.21 -8.67
CA MET A 1 -10.41 -0.57 -8.47
C MET A 1 -10.14 -1.92 -9.08
N ARG A 2 -8.98 -2.04 -9.66
CA ARG A 2 -8.61 -3.28 -10.32
C ARG A 2 -8.25 -4.36 -9.30
N GLY A 3 -8.54 -5.60 -9.64
CA GLY A 3 -8.22 -6.74 -8.81
C GLY A 3 -9.14 -6.84 -7.63
N GLN A 4 -8.65 -7.45 -6.59
CA GLN A 4 -9.49 -7.78 -5.46
C GLN A 4 -8.92 -7.22 -4.17
N TRP A 5 -8.62 -5.94 -4.21
CA TRP A 5 -8.11 -5.23 -3.06
C TRP A 5 -9.26 -4.74 -2.20
N ALA A 6 -9.16 -4.99 -0.92
CA ALA A 6 -10.02 -4.34 0.07
C ALA A 6 -9.24 -3.18 0.65
N VAL A 7 -9.86 -2.00 0.70
CA VAL A 7 -9.20 -0.81 1.21
C VAL A 7 -9.98 -0.25 2.37
N SER A 8 -9.26 0.36 3.31
CA SER A 8 -9.84 0.96 4.51
C SER A 8 -8.97 2.11 4.96
N ALA A 9 -9.58 3.21 5.35
CA ALA A 9 -8.87 4.36 5.90
C ALA A 9 -9.90 5.31 6.50
N LYS A 10 -9.45 6.24 7.35
CA LYS A 10 -10.33 7.26 7.90
C LYS A 10 -10.79 8.23 6.84
N GLU A 11 -9.92 8.55 5.88
CA GLU A 11 -10.25 9.41 4.75
C GLU A 11 -9.83 8.73 3.46
N GLN A 12 -10.70 8.79 2.47
CA GLN A 12 -10.43 8.20 1.17
C GLN A 12 -10.84 9.18 0.10
N THR A 13 -9.91 9.49 -0.81
CA THR A 13 -10.20 10.36 -1.94
C THR A 13 -9.62 9.74 -3.19
N ILE A 14 -10.16 10.16 -4.34
CA ILE A 14 -9.70 9.69 -5.64
C ILE A 14 -9.38 10.92 -6.47
N ASP A 15 -8.18 10.94 -7.03
CA ASP A 15 -7.74 12.01 -7.90
C ASP A 15 -7.24 11.38 -9.20
N GLY A 16 -8.10 11.41 -10.23
CA GLY A 16 -7.79 10.72 -11.46
C GLY A 16 -7.65 9.23 -11.23
N ASP A 17 -6.47 8.69 -11.49
CA ASP A 17 -6.20 7.27 -11.30
C ASP A 17 -5.52 6.98 -9.97
N ILE A 18 -5.40 7.97 -9.10
CA ILE A 18 -4.70 7.80 -7.84
C ILE A 18 -5.69 7.82 -6.68
N TYR A 19 -5.64 6.77 -5.88
CA TYR A 19 -6.43 6.63 -4.67
C TYR A 19 -5.60 7.09 -3.49
N HIS A 20 -6.11 8.03 -2.73
CA HIS A 20 -5.43 8.54 -1.53
C HIS A 20 -6.16 8.03 -0.30
N LEU A 21 -5.46 7.28 0.53
CA LEU A 21 -5.98 6.72 1.76
C LEU A 21 -5.20 7.32 2.92
N ARG A 22 -5.89 7.94 3.86
CA ARG A 22 -5.25 8.62 4.98
C ARG A 22 -5.87 8.23 6.30
N GLY A 23 -5.03 8.08 7.32
CA GLY A 23 -5.46 7.70 8.65
C GLY A 23 -5.66 6.21 8.79
N GLN A 24 -4.67 5.53 9.31
CA GLN A 24 -4.70 4.07 9.49
C GLN A 24 -5.11 3.37 8.20
N ALA A 25 -4.40 3.72 7.12
CA ALA A 25 -4.73 3.19 5.81
C ALA A 25 -4.32 1.73 5.69
N GLU A 26 -5.17 0.95 5.03
CA GLU A 26 -4.92 -0.47 4.82
C GLU A 26 -5.39 -0.87 3.43
N MET A 27 -4.57 -1.66 2.74
CA MET A 27 -4.95 -2.33 1.49
C MET A 27 -4.61 -3.79 1.64
N ARG A 28 -5.53 -4.68 1.32
CA ARG A 28 -5.25 -6.11 1.44
C ARG A 28 -5.91 -6.91 0.34
N ASN A 29 -5.29 -8.04 0.06
CA ASN A 29 -5.88 -9.08 -0.75
C ASN A 29 -5.60 -10.43 -0.06
N THR A 30 -5.74 -11.54 -0.79
CA THR A 30 -5.57 -12.86 -0.19
C THR A 30 -4.13 -13.16 0.21
N ALA A 31 -3.16 -12.45 -0.35
CA ALA A 31 -1.74 -12.75 -0.12
C ALA A 31 -0.99 -11.68 0.66
N LEU A 32 -1.46 -10.43 0.58
CA LEU A 32 -0.69 -9.29 1.11
C LEU A 32 -1.59 -8.37 1.92
N VAL A 33 -1.02 -7.79 2.96
CA VAL A 33 -1.66 -6.72 3.71
C VAL A 33 -0.68 -5.55 3.79
N PHE A 34 -1.08 -4.41 3.28
CA PHE A 34 -0.31 -3.17 3.33
C PHE A 34 -0.95 -2.24 4.35
N ARG A 35 -0.15 -1.72 5.28
CA ARG A 35 -0.63 -0.76 6.28
C ARG A 35 0.32 0.42 6.34
N ALA A 36 -0.22 1.60 6.53
CA ALA A 36 0.56 2.81 6.73
C ALA A 36 -0.35 3.91 7.23
N ASP A 37 0.25 5.04 7.61
CA ASP A 37 -0.54 6.22 7.93
C ASP A 37 -1.17 6.81 6.66
N VAL A 38 -0.43 6.74 5.55
CA VAL A 38 -0.90 7.24 4.25
C VAL A 38 -0.55 6.21 3.19
N ILE A 39 -1.51 5.90 2.35
CA ILE A 39 -1.30 5.06 1.17
C ILE A 39 -1.80 5.83 -0.05
N ASP A 40 -0.93 5.96 -1.05
CA ASP A 40 -1.31 6.48 -2.35
C ASP A 40 -1.16 5.35 -3.36
N PHE A 41 -2.26 4.94 -3.94
CA PHE A 41 -2.26 3.85 -4.91
C PHE A 41 -2.47 4.42 -6.31
N ASP A 42 -1.44 4.32 -7.13
CA ASP A 42 -1.48 4.73 -8.52
C ASP A 42 -1.90 3.51 -9.35
N GLU A 43 -3.17 3.46 -9.67
CA GLU A 43 -3.73 2.29 -10.37
C GLU A 43 -3.16 2.17 -11.79
N ASP A 44 -2.96 3.29 -12.46
CA ASP A 44 -2.48 3.31 -13.84
C ASP A 44 -1.06 2.72 -13.95
N ASN A 45 -0.20 3.08 -13.03
CA ASN A 45 1.18 2.59 -13.00
C ASN A 45 1.38 1.36 -12.13
N ALA A 46 0.34 0.93 -11.43
CA ALA A 46 0.36 -0.22 -10.53
C ALA A 46 1.42 -0.07 -9.43
N ILE A 47 1.47 1.10 -8.81
CA ILE A 47 2.43 1.41 -7.76
C ILE A 47 1.66 1.82 -6.50
N VAL A 48 2.08 1.25 -5.37
CA VAL A 48 1.52 1.60 -4.07
C VAL A 48 2.60 2.32 -3.27
N HIS A 49 2.37 3.59 -2.97
CA HIS A 49 3.28 4.39 -2.14
C HIS A 49 2.70 4.45 -0.73
N ARG A 50 3.50 4.08 0.26
CA ARG A 50 3.06 4.08 1.65
C ARG A 50 4.05 4.85 2.50
N THR A 51 3.53 5.68 3.39
CA THR A 51 4.32 6.56 4.23
C THR A 51 3.81 6.53 5.66
N GLY A 52 4.73 6.55 6.61
CA GLY A 52 4.40 6.56 8.02
C GLY A 52 4.06 5.18 8.56
N HIS A 53 4.97 4.58 9.31
CA HIS A 53 4.78 3.26 9.90
C HIS A 53 4.31 2.23 8.86
N ALA A 54 4.95 2.25 7.69
CA ALA A 54 4.55 1.38 6.59
C ALA A 54 4.94 -0.06 6.87
N THR A 55 4.00 -0.98 6.65
CA THR A 55 4.26 -2.42 6.79
C THR A 55 3.74 -3.17 5.58
N ILE A 56 4.43 -4.24 5.24
CA ILE A 56 3.95 -5.25 4.30
C ILE A 56 3.90 -6.55 5.05
N ASP A 57 2.73 -7.16 5.12
CA ASP A 57 2.55 -8.43 5.78
C ASP A 57 2.24 -9.47 4.71
N THR A 58 3.09 -10.47 4.57
CA THR A 58 2.90 -11.52 3.58
C THR A 58 2.66 -12.84 4.29
N LYS A 59 1.89 -13.71 3.66
CA LYS A 59 1.60 -15.02 4.24
C LYS A 59 2.84 -15.85 4.46
N ASP A 60 3.78 -15.79 3.52
CA ASP A 60 4.92 -16.71 3.53
C ASP A 60 6.17 -16.11 4.14
N LYS A 61 6.33 -14.79 4.09
CA LYS A 61 7.59 -14.15 4.41
C LYS A 61 7.56 -13.28 5.65
N GLY A 62 6.42 -13.17 6.30
CA GLY A 62 6.30 -12.38 7.51
C GLY A 62 6.08 -10.90 7.21
N THR A 63 6.47 -10.07 8.15
CA THR A 63 6.20 -8.64 8.12
C THR A 63 7.47 -7.84 7.90
N VAL A 64 7.42 -6.89 6.96
CA VAL A 64 8.49 -5.94 6.72
C VAL A 64 8.01 -4.55 7.10
N ARG A 65 8.85 -3.79 7.80
CA ARG A 65 8.53 -2.44 8.27
C ARG A 65 9.52 -1.42 7.74
N ALA A 66 9.02 -0.22 7.46
CA ALA A 66 9.86 0.88 7.02
C ALA A 66 9.14 2.19 7.25
N ASN A 67 9.85 3.32 7.13
CA ASN A 67 9.20 4.63 7.19
C ASN A 67 8.38 4.89 5.94
N ALA A 68 8.86 4.43 4.79
CA ALA A 68 8.16 4.55 3.53
C ALA A 68 8.46 3.33 2.69
N VAL A 69 7.48 2.89 1.91
CA VAL A 69 7.64 1.74 1.02
C VAL A 69 6.93 2.04 -0.29
N ASP A 70 7.63 1.85 -1.39
CA ASP A 70 7.04 1.87 -2.72
C ASP A 70 6.97 0.43 -3.23
N TYR A 71 5.79 -0.03 -3.53
CA TYR A 71 5.59 -1.40 -3.99
C TYR A 71 5.08 -1.39 -5.43
N TYR A 72 5.76 -2.11 -6.29
CA TYR A 72 5.44 -2.19 -7.71
C TYR A 72 4.70 -3.49 -7.96
N LEU A 73 3.39 -3.38 -8.18
CA LEU A 73 2.52 -4.56 -8.27
C LEU A 73 2.89 -5.47 -9.44
N ASN A 74 3.28 -4.88 -10.56
CA ASN A 74 3.56 -5.69 -11.75
C ASN A 74 4.81 -6.56 -11.61
N SER A 75 5.82 -6.08 -10.88
CA SER A 75 7.07 -6.80 -10.74
C SER A 75 7.24 -7.47 -9.38
N GLY A 76 6.39 -7.11 -8.43
CA GLY A 76 6.52 -7.61 -7.07
C GLY A 76 7.68 -7.02 -6.30
N ARG A 77 8.26 -5.92 -6.78
CA ARG A 77 9.41 -5.29 -6.15
C ARG A 77 8.96 -4.27 -5.11
N ALA A 78 9.72 -4.20 -4.03
CA ALA A 78 9.48 -3.23 -2.99
C ALA A 78 10.74 -2.41 -2.76
N ILE A 79 10.59 -1.10 -2.67
CA ILE A 79 11.68 -0.19 -2.33
C ILE A 79 11.36 0.40 -0.97
N LEU A 80 12.21 0.11 0.01
CA LEU A 80 12.01 0.54 1.38
C LEU A 80 12.90 1.74 1.68
N ARG A 81 12.35 2.70 2.39
CA ARG A 81 13.09 3.92 2.77
C ARG A 81 12.98 4.12 4.26
N GLY A 82 14.14 4.29 4.89
CA GLY A 82 14.22 4.50 6.31
C GLY A 82 13.82 3.30 7.13
N ARG A 83 13.82 3.50 8.44
CA ARG A 83 13.48 2.40 9.35
C ARG A 83 12.88 2.88 10.63
#